data_6b93b6f9cc2c4947f00f7a513d801217
#
_entry.id   6b93b6f9cc2c4947f00f7a513d801217
#
_cell.length_a   1.000
_cell.length_b   1.000
_cell.length_c   1.000
_cell.angle_alpha   90.00
_cell.angle_beta   90.00
_cell.angle_gamma   90.00
#
_symmetry.space_group_name_H-M   'P 1'
#
loop_
_entity.id
_entity.type
_entity.pdbx_description
1 polymer ?
#
loop_
_entity_poly.entity_id
_entity_poly.type
_entity_poly.pdbx_seq_one_letter_code
_entity_poly.pdbx_strand_id
1 'polypeptide(L)'
;MLNFKSHMCQPLNESALTALRVATKAHKGQFRKSGGEYIVHPKEVARFVKQFKKSNNLTAMIQAAYLHDTLEDTDTTYQDLVKQFGALVADMVQELTTDKAASDAIGKGEYIANKMAKMSSWALVVKLADRLANVQDIDTRPADFQKKYAAQTVLAINRLRKDRYLSQTHNKIISAIEKKIKEYIPKNVKEDTAELHKKYQNHVDAEEKLSDHNYGVNKARVTRTANTLSKAINKHLGDDATMQNKINLRTRLQNRK
;
A
#
# COMPACT_ATOMS: atom_id res chain seq x y z
N MET A 1 -29.64 -14.31 8.02
CA MET A 1 -29.53 -12.97 7.38
C MET A 1 -28.59 -12.14 8.24
N LEU A 2 -27.30 -12.08 7.89
CA LEU A 2 -26.30 -11.30 8.60
C LEU A 2 -26.47 -9.81 8.22
N ASN A 3 -26.65 -9.00 9.23
CA ASN A 3 -27.01 -7.59 9.13
C ASN A 3 -25.82 -6.75 8.60
N PHE A 4 -25.74 -6.60 7.28
CA PHE A 4 -24.68 -5.89 6.55
C PHE A 4 -24.72 -4.35 6.76
N LYS A 5 -25.76 -3.82 7.41
CA LYS A 5 -25.99 -2.36 7.55
C LYS A 5 -25.31 -1.71 8.76
N SER A 6 -24.85 -2.45 9.75
CA SER A 6 -24.34 -1.85 11.00
C SER A 6 -22.84 -1.50 11.00
N HIS A 7 -22.07 -1.83 9.93
CA HIS A 7 -20.62 -1.58 9.87
C HIS A 7 -20.23 -0.32 9.10
N MET A 8 -21.16 0.42 8.53
CA MET A 8 -20.85 1.50 7.59
C MET A 8 -20.81 2.93 8.16
N CYS A 9 -21.14 3.13 9.42
CA CYS A 9 -21.19 4.50 9.99
C CYS A 9 -20.64 4.57 11.41
N GLN A 10 -19.34 4.31 11.58
CA GLN A 10 -18.66 4.98 12.69
C GLN A 10 -18.36 6.42 12.26
N PRO A 11 -18.77 7.45 13.03
CA PRO A 11 -18.47 8.83 12.71
C PRO A 11 -16.95 8.99 12.59
N LEU A 12 -16.51 9.75 11.58
CA LEU A 12 -15.12 10.20 11.48
C LEU A 12 -14.84 11.02 12.74
N ASN A 13 -13.72 10.74 13.42
CA ASN A 13 -13.35 11.60 14.55
C ASN A 13 -12.99 13.00 14.05
N GLU A 14 -13.04 13.98 14.93
CA GLU A 14 -12.87 15.41 14.60
C GLU A 14 -11.53 15.69 13.87
N SER A 15 -10.47 14.94 14.23
CA SER A 15 -9.15 15.13 13.60
C SER A 15 -9.12 14.68 12.14
N ALA A 16 -9.85 13.60 11.79
CA ALA A 16 -9.98 13.15 10.40
C ALA A 16 -10.83 14.14 9.58
N LEU A 17 -11.87 14.73 10.17
CA LEU A 17 -12.66 15.79 9.53
C LEU A 17 -11.83 17.05 9.30
N THR A 18 -10.92 17.40 10.21
CA THR A 18 -9.98 18.51 10.04
C THR A 18 -9.05 18.27 8.85
N ALA A 19 -8.49 17.06 8.70
CA ALA A 19 -7.67 16.71 7.54
C ALA A 19 -8.45 16.81 6.22
N LEU A 20 -9.70 16.38 6.20
CA LEU A 20 -10.57 16.55 5.04
C LEU A 20 -10.82 18.03 4.71
N ARG A 21 -11.06 18.88 5.71
CA ARG A 21 -11.25 20.34 5.50
C ARG A 21 -9.98 20.99 4.93
N VAL A 22 -8.80 20.63 5.46
CA VAL A 22 -7.51 21.14 4.97
C VAL A 22 -7.28 20.69 3.52
N ALA A 23 -7.44 19.40 3.22
CA ALA A 23 -7.30 18.89 1.86
C ALA A 23 -8.29 19.55 0.89
N THR A 24 -9.55 19.74 1.29
CA THR A 24 -10.57 20.43 0.47
C THR A 24 -10.16 21.86 0.14
N LYS A 25 -9.62 22.60 1.14
CA LYS A 25 -9.14 23.95 0.94
C LYS A 25 -7.91 23.98 0.03
N ALA A 26 -6.95 23.08 0.24
CA ALA A 26 -5.70 23.03 -0.51
C ALA A 26 -5.93 22.69 -2.00
N HIS A 27 -6.84 21.76 -2.30
CA HIS A 27 -7.19 21.37 -3.67
C HIS A 27 -8.35 22.17 -4.29
N LYS A 28 -8.72 23.30 -3.70
CA LYS A 28 -9.80 24.15 -4.22
C LYS A 28 -9.50 24.60 -5.66
N GLY A 29 -10.45 24.39 -6.57
CA GLY A 29 -10.30 24.73 -8.00
C GLY A 29 -9.53 23.71 -8.82
N GLN A 30 -9.08 22.60 -8.23
CA GLN A 30 -8.50 21.50 -8.96
C GLN A 30 -9.57 20.48 -9.38
N PHE A 31 -9.40 19.88 -10.58
CA PHE A 31 -10.33 18.92 -11.16
C PHE A 31 -9.60 17.65 -11.56
N ARG A 32 -10.31 16.53 -11.49
CA ARG A 32 -9.81 15.24 -12.03
C ARG A 32 -9.89 15.24 -13.56
N LYS A 33 -8.99 14.47 -14.20
CA LYS A 33 -9.04 14.26 -15.66
C LYS A 33 -10.30 13.56 -16.14
N SER A 34 -10.99 12.85 -15.26
CA SER A 34 -12.31 12.23 -15.50
C SER A 34 -13.47 13.19 -15.26
N GLY A 35 -13.22 14.44 -14.89
CA GLY A 35 -14.20 15.42 -14.43
C GLY A 35 -14.46 15.39 -12.93
N GLY A 36 -15.14 16.41 -12.41
CA GLY A 36 -15.43 16.56 -10.99
C GLY A 36 -14.28 17.13 -10.15
N GLU A 37 -14.60 17.61 -8.96
CA GLU A 37 -13.62 18.19 -8.03
C GLU A 37 -12.59 17.17 -7.59
N TYR A 38 -11.33 17.58 -7.48
CA TYR A 38 -10.22 16.71 -7.11
C TYR A 38 -10.41 16.02 -5.76
N ILE A 39 -11.04 16.70 -4.79
CA ILE A 39 -11.25 16.18 -3.42
C ILE A 39 -12.05 14.86 -3.37
N VAL A 40 -12.77 14.51 -4.43
CA VAL A 40 -13.47 13.22 -4.52
C VAL A 40 -12.47 12.05 -4.44
N HIS A 41 -11.28 12.19 -5.05
CA HIS A 41 -10.25 11.15 -5.01
C HIS A 41 -9.67 10.91 -3.60
N PRO A 42 -9.18 11.90 -2.84
CA PRO A 42 -8.77 11.69 -1.46
C PRO A 42 -9.86 11.10 -0.56
N LYS A 43 -11.14 11.47 -0.77
CA LYS A 43 -12.27 10.84 -0.06
C LYS A 43 -12.39 9.36 -0.38
N GLU A 44 -12.23 8.98 -1.64
CA GLU A 44 -12.27 7.59 -2.09
C GLU A 44 -11.11 6.78 -1.50
N VAL A 45 -9.89 7.33 -1.50
CA VAL A 45 -8.71 6.71 -0.87
C VAL A 45 -8.95 6.47 0.62
N ALA A 46 -9.45 7.46 1.35
CA ALA A 46 -9.78 7.34 2.78
C ALA A 46 -10.89 6.29 3.02
N ARG A 47 -11.89 6.19 2.13
CA ARG A 47 -12.93 5.17 2.17
C ARG A 47 -12.32 3.76 2.07
N PHE A 48 -11.39 3.53 1.14
CA PHE A 48 -10.71 2.23 1.00
C PHE A 48 -9.81 1.93 2.21
N VAL A 49 -9.06 2.90 2.74
CA VAL A 49 -8.30 2.71 3.97
C VAL A 49 -9.22 2.24 5.10
N LYS A 50 -10.36 2.91 5.31
CA LYS A 50 -11.36 2.54 6.34
C LYS A 50 -11.95 1.15 6.09
N GLN A 51 -12.19 0.78 4.83
CA GLN A 51 -12.77 -0.51 4.46
C GLN A 51 -11.83 -1.68 4.75
N PHE A 52 -10.54 -1.55 4.43
CA PHE A 52 -9.59 -2.66 4.47
C PHE A 52 -8.78 -2.73 5.78
N LYS A 53 -8.64 -1.63 6.51
CA LYS A 53 -7.77 -1.56 7.69
C LYS A 53 -8.54 -1.42 9.00
N LYS A 54 -8.18 -2.27 9.98
CA LYS A 54 -8.55 -2.12 11.39
C LYS A 54 -7.25 -1.95 12.19
N SER A 55 -7.10 -0.83 12.89
CA SER A 55 -5.86 -0.51 13.63
C SER A 55 -6.11 0.65 14.58
N ASN A 56 -5.36 0.74 15.67
CA ASN A 56 -5.34 1.90 16.58
C ASN A 56 -4.88 3.18 15.86
N ASN A 57 -4.07 3.06 14.79
CA ASN A 57 -3.60 4.18 13.97
C ASN A 57 -4.48 4.46 12.74
N LEU A 58 -5.71 3.91 12.70
CA LEU A 58 -6.62 4.09 11.56
C LEU A 58 -6.89 5.57 11.29
N THR A 59 -7.07 6.38 12.33
CA THR A 59 -7.29 7.82 12.20
C THR A 59 -6.13 8.51 11.49
N ALA A 60 -4.87 8.25 11.89
CA ALA A 60 -3.70 8.82 11.24
C ALA A 60 -3.58 8.41 9.77
N MET A 61 -3.94 7.17 9.45
CA MET A 61 -3.94 6.68 8.06
C MET A 61 -5.06 7.33 7.23
N ILE A 62 -6.23 7.59 7.81
CA ILE A 62 -7.32 8.32 7.14
C ILE A 62 -6.91 9.79 6.91
N GLN A 63 -6.25 10.42 7.88
CA GLN A 63 -5.71 11.78 7.71
C GLN A 63 -4.68 11.81 6.57
N ALA A 64 -3.72 10.87 6.57
CA ALA A 64 -2.74 10.75 5.49
C ALA A 64 -3.41 10.48 4.13
N ALA A 65 -4.50 9.70 4.09
CA ALA A 65 -5.27 9.45 2.87
C ALA A 65 -5.96 10.71 2.34
N TYR A 66 -6.48 11.58 3.20
CA TYR A 66 -7.03 12.86 2.76
C TYR A 66 -5.94 13.82 2.25
N LEU A 67 -4.75 13.77 2.84
CA LEU A 67 -3.67 14.74 2.61
C LEU A 67 -2.61 14.25 1.61
N HIS A 68 -2.73 13.02 1.06
CA HIS A 68 -1.64 12.31 0.39
C HIS A 68 -1.02 13.04 -0.81
N ASP A 69 -1.81 13.87 -1.50
CA ASP A 69 -1.34 14.64 -2.67
C ASP A 69 -1.08 16.13 -2.34
N THR A 70 -1.30 16.58 -1.09
CA THR A 70 -1.17 17.99 -0.76
C THR A 70 0.26 18.53 -0.89
N LEU A 71 1.27 17.73 -0.52
CA LEU A 71 2.69 18.10 -0.69
C LEU A 71 3.14 18.09 -2.16
N GLU A 72 2.48 17.33 -3.03
CA GLU A 72 2.84 17.20 -4.45
C GLU A 72 2.15 18.27 -5.31
N ASP A 73 0.89 18.57 -5.01
CA ASP A 73 0.00 19.30 -5.92
C ASP A 73 -0.52 20.63 -5.35
N THR A 74 -0.06 21.07 -4.15
CA THR A 74 -0.47 22.32 -3.52
C THR A 74 0.70 23.02 -2.83
N ASP A 75 0.46 24.21 -2.26
CA ASP A 75 1.44 24.98 -1.49
C ASP A 75 1.62 24.48 -0.05
N THR A 76 0.98 23.37 0.33
CA THR A 76 1.10 22.78 1.68
C THR A 76 2.52 22.29 1.89
N THR A 77 3.12 22.66 3.02
CA THR A 77 4.47 22.22 3.38
C THR A 77 4.46 21.04 4.38
N TYR A 78 5.56 20.31 4.46
CA TYR A 78 5.73 19.28 5.48
C TYR A 78 5.58 19.84 6.90
N GLN A 79 6.11 21.05 7.17
CA GLN A 79 6.01 21.72 8.46
C GLN A 79 4.56 22.07 8.82
N ASP A 80 3.74 22.45 7.84
CA ASP A 80 2.31 22.69 8.06
C ASP A 80 1.59 21.41 8.50
N LEU A 81 1.94 20.28 7.88
CA LEU A 81 1.38 18.98 8.24
C LEU A 81 1.83 18.55 9.64
N VAL A 82 3.11 18.70 9.98
CA VAL A 82 3.63 18.41 11.33
C VAL A 82 2.90 19.24 12.38
N LYS A 83 2.76 20.54 12.15
CA LYS A 83 2.10 21.46 13.08
C LYS A 83 0.62 21.11 13.32
N GLN A 84 -0.09 20.68 12.27
CA GLN A 84 -1.54 20.46 12.35
C GLN A 84 -1.92 19.01 12.70
N PHE A 85 -1.12 18.02 12.28
CA PHE A 85 -1.48 16.60 12.36
C PHE A 85 -0.40 15.74 13.04
N GLY A 86 0.74 16.32 13.39
CA GLY A 86 1.88 15.63 14.00
C GLY A 86 2.76 14.90 12.99
N ALA A 87 3.96 14.54 13.45
CA ALA A 87 5.01 13.94 12.61
C ALA A 87 4.54 12.64 11.92
N LEU A 88 3.81 11.77 12.62
CA LEU A 88 3.36 10.50 12.07
C LEU A 88 2.54 10.64 10.77
N VAL A 89 1.64 11.62 10.72
CA VAL A 89 0.81 11.89 9.53
C VAL A 89 1.67 12.54 8.44
N ALA A 90 2.48 13.53 8.81
CA ALA A 90 3.36 14.24 7.87
C ALA A 90 4.37 13.27 7.22
N ASP A 91 4.98 12.35 7.98
CA ASP A 91 5.89 11.34 7.46
C ASP A 91 5.21 10.41 6.47
N MET A 92 3.99 9.93 6.78
CA MET A 92 3.22 9.13 5.83
C MET A 92 2.94 9.88 4.54
N VAL A 93 2.55 11.16 4.61
CA VAL A 93 2.29 11.98 3.41
C VAL A 93 3.59 12.21 2.63
N GLN A 94 4.71 12.48 3.31
CA GLN A 94 6.02 12.60 2.67
C GLN A 94 6.44 11.30 1.97
N GLU A 95 6.21 10.14 2.58
CA GLU A 95 6.44 8.84 1.93
C GLU A 95 5.58 8.66 0.67
N LEU A 96 4.37 9.24 0.61
CA LEU A 96 3.45 9.15 -0.52
C LEU A 96 3.82 10.09 -1.67
N THR A 97 4.42 11.25 -1.37
CA THR A 97 4.80 12.31 -2.33
C THR A 97 5.85 11.83 -3.33
N THR A 98 5.63 12.07 -4.62
CA THR A 98 6.53 11.65 -5.69
C THR A 98 7.73 12.61 -5.83
N ASP A 99 8.93 12.07 -5.88
CA ASP A 99 10.10 12.80 -6.38
C ASP A 99 10.08 12.75 -7.91
N LYS A 100 9.77 13.88 -8.54
CA LYS A 100 9.63 13.98 -10.00
C LYS A 100 10.98 13.74 -10.69
N ALA A 101 12.08 14.31 -10.18
CA ALA A 101 13.40 14.14 -10.77
C ALA A 101 13.86 12.68 -10.75
N ALA A 102 13.69 12.00 -9.60
CA ALA A 102 13.99 10.57 -9.50
C ALA A 102 13.05 9.70 -10.36
N SER A 103 11.78 10.08 -10.47
CA SER A 103 10.80 9.38 -11.33
C SER A 103 11.16 9.50 -12.82
N ASP A 104 11.63 10.67 -13.26
CA ASP A 104 12.00 10.92 -14.66
C ASP A 104 13.31 10.19 -15.01
N ALA A 105 14.25 10.11 -14.06
CA ALA A 105 15.56 9.47 -14.26
C ALA A 105 15.48 7.96 -14.55
N ILE A 106 14.58 7.23 -13.88
CA ILE A 106 14.48 5.75 -14.01
C ILE A 106 13.17 5.27 -14.62
N GLY A 107 12.28 6.20 -14.95
CA GLY A 107 10.94 5.92 -15.44
C GLY A 107 9.91 5.65 -14.35
N LYS A 108 8.69 6.18 -14.54
CA LYS A 108 7.62 6.21 -13.53
C LYS A 108 7.26 4.82 -12.96
N GLY A 109 7.26 3.78 -13.79
CA GLY A 109 6.91 2.42 -13.35
C GLY A 109 7.91 1.85 -12.36
N GLU A 110 9.20 1.90 -12.70
CA GLU A 110 10.28 1.41 -11.85
C GLU A 110 10.43 2.26 -10.57
N TYR A 111 10.30 3.59 -10.71
CA TYR A 111 10.31 4.48 -9.55
C TYR A 111 9.23 4.13 -8.54
N ILE A 112 7.97 3.96 -8.99
CA ILE A 112 6.84 3.62 -8.11
C ILE A 112 7.06 2.25 -7.45
N ALA A 113 7.51 1.24 -8.22
CA ALA A 113 7.78 -0.08 -7.69
C ALA A 113 8.84 -0.06 -6.58
N ASN A 114 9.96 0.61 -6.82
CA ASN A 114 11.05 0.76 -5.85
C ASN A 114 10.62 1.57 -4.62
N LYS A 115 9.86 2.64 -4.81
CA LYS A 115 9.34 3.48 -3.73
C LYS A 115 8.39 2.70 -2.84
N MET A 116 7.40 2.01 -3.42
CA MET A 116 6.42 1.21 -2.66
C MET A 116 7.08 0.08 -1.86
N ALA A 117 8.13 -0.53 -2.39
CA ALA A 117 8.88 -1.57 -1.69
C ALA A 117 9.55 -1.05 -0.39
N LYS A 118 9.91 0.23 -0.34
CA LYS A 118 10.59 0.88 0.79
C LYS A 118 9.66 1.58 1.78
N MET A 119 8.38 1.80 1.43
CA MET A 119 7.42 2.50 2.27
C MET A 119 7.21 1.82 3.63
N SER A 120 6.88 2.59 4.66
CA SER A 120 6.34 2.05 5.91
C SER A 120 5.07 1.24 5.64
N SER A 121 4.73 0.31 6.53
CA SER A 121 3.55 -0.54 6.35
C SER A 121 2.25 0.26 6.28
N TRP A 122 2.16 1.38 6.98
CA TRP A 122 0.97 2.24 6.99
C TRP A 122 0.87 3.11 5.74
N ALA A 123 1.97 3.75 5.32
CA ALA A 123 2.02 4.50 4.06
C ALA A 123 1.72 3.58 2.86
N LEU A 124 2.20 2.32 2.88
CA LEU A 124 1.88 1.35 1.84
C LEU A 124 0.38 1.02 1.77
N VAL A 125 -0.33 0.92 2.91
CA VAL A 125 -1.80 0.73 2.88
C VAL A 125 -2.47 1.91 2.18
N VAL A 126 -2.06 3.15 2.49
CA VAL A 126 -2.61 4.35 1.83
C VAL A 126 -2.26 4.36 0.34
N LYS A 127 -1.01 4.02 -0.04
CA LYS A 127 -0.59 3.96 -1.46
C LYS A 127 -1.32 2.89 -2.26
N LEU A 128 -1.58 1.73 -1.67
CA LEU A 128 -2.40 0.69 -2.30
C LEU A 128 -3.87 1.13 -2.42
N ALA A 129 -4.41 1.83 -1.42
CA ALA A 129 -5.75 2.39 -1.47
C ALA A 129 -5.89 3.48 -2.54
N ASP A 130 -4.89 4.37 -2.68
CA ASP A 130 -4.77 5.34 -3.78
C ASP A 130 -4.77 4.63 -5.14
N ARG A 131 -3.94 3.60 -5.28
CA ARG A 131 -3.90 2.83 -6.53
C ARG A 131 -5.22 2.13 -6.82
N LEU A 132 -5.90 1.58 -5.80
CA LEU A 132 -7.23 1.00 -5.95
C LEU A 132 -8.26 2.06 -6.40
N ALA A 133 -8.25 3.26 -5.80
CA ALA A 133 -9.12 4.36 -6.21
C ALA A 133 -8.89 4.76 -7.67
N ASN A 134 -7.63 4.81 -8.11
CA ASN A 134 -7.29 5.15 -9.50
C ASN A 134 -7.72 4.08 -10.52
N VAL A 135 -7.80 2.80 -10.14
CA VAL A 135 -8.28 1.74 -11.05
C VAL A 135 -9.79 1.58 -11.07
N GLN A 136 -10.54 2.20 -10.14
CA GLN A 136 -12.01 2.17 -10.22
C GLN A 136 -12.51 2.83 -11.50
N ASP A 137 -11.89 3.93 -11.91
CA ASP A 137 -12.28 4.72 -13.08
C ASP A 137 -11.42 4.40 -14.32
N ILE A 138 -10.67 3.28 -14.32
CA ILE A 138 -9.73 2.96 -15.39
C ILE A 138 -10.44 2.82 -16.75
N ASP A 139 -11.68 2.34 -16.75
CA ASP A 139 -12.54 2.14 -17.93
C ASP A 139 -12.81 3.46 -18.69
N THR A 140 -12.81 4.60 -17.98
CA THR A 140 -13.04 5.92 -18.54
C THR A 140 -11.81 6.56 -19.18
N ARG A 141 -10.65 5.89 -19.09
CA ARG A 141 -9.38 6.43 -19.56
C ARG A 141 -9.04 5.90 -20.95
N PRO A 142 -8.21 6.63 -21.74
CA PRO A 142 -7.72 6.13 -23.03
C PRO A 142 -7.05 4.76 -22.92
N ALA A 143 -7.23 3.90 -23.94
CA ALA A 143 -6.75 2.51 -23.94
C ALA A 143 -5.23 2.38 -23.65
N ASP A 144 -4.42 3.28 -24.20
CA ASP A 144 -2.96 3.26 -23.95
C ASP A 144 -2.62 3.62 -22.49
N PHE A 145 -3.38 4.54 -21.89
CA PHE A 145 -3.24 4.82 -20.46
C PHE A 145 -3.63 3.60 -19.64
N GLN A 146 -4.75 2.93 -19.95
CA GLN A 146 -5.23 1.74 -19.26
C GLN A 146 -4.14 0.67 -19.21
N LYS A 147 -3.57 0.31 -20.38
CA LYS A 147 -2.50 -0.69 -20.52
C LYS A 147 -1.24 -0.29 -19.76
N LYS A 148 -0.79 0.95 -19.93
CA LYS A 148 0.42 1.48 -19.25
C LYS A 148 0.24 1.48 -17.74
N TYR A 149 -0.91 1.93 -17.24
CA TYR A 149 -1.18 1.98 -15.80
C TYR A 149 -1.30 0.59 -15.19
N ALA A 150 -1.95 -0.35 -15.90
CA ALA A 150 -2.03 -1.75 -15.49
C ALA A 150 -0.64 -2.39 -15.41
N ALA A 151 0.20 -2.23 -16.44
CA ALA A 151 1.57 -2.75 -16.45
C ALA A 151 2.42 -2.19 -15.30
N GLN A 152 2.38 -0.88 -15.05
CA GLN A 152 3.07 -0.25 -13.91
C GLN A 152 2.55 -0.77 -12.57
N THR A 153 1.26 -1.05 -12.47
CA THR A 153 0.64 -1.61 -11.25
C THR A 153 1.12 -3.02 -11.00
N VAL A 154 1.16 -3.86 -12.03
CA VAL A 154 1.69 -5.23 -11.95
C VAL A 154 3.16 -5.22 -11.55
N LEU A 155 3.98 -4.37 -12.16
CA LEU A 155 5.39 -4.22 -11.81
C LEU A 155 5.57 -3.88 -10.32
N ALA A 156 4.79 -2.91 -9.81
CA ALA A 156 4.85 -2.53 -8.40
C ALA A 156 4.42 -3.68 -7.46
N ILE A 157 3.33 -4.40 -7.79
CA ILE A 157 2.86 -5.54 -7.00
C ILE A 157 3.89 -6.67 -6.99
N ASN A 158 4.48 -7.00 -8.14
CA ASN A 158 5.52 -8.01 -8.23
C ASN A 158 6.76 -7.66 -7.40
N ARG A 159 7.19 -6.38 -7.43
CA ARG A 159 8.26 -5.88 -6.59
C ARG A 159 7.93 -6.01 -5.10
N LEU A 160 6.71 -5.64 -4.69
CA LEU A 160 6.25 -5.78 -3.31
C LEU A 160 6.30 -7.24 -2.83
N ARG A 161 5.82 -8.18 -3.66
CA ARG A 161 5.82 -9.61 -3.34
C ARG A 161 7.23 -10.19 -3.23
N LYS A 162 8.16 -9.69 -4.04
CA LYS A 162 9.56 -10.12 -4.04
C LYS A 162 10.34 -9.56 -2.84
N ASP A 163 10.18 -8.27 -2.55
CA ASP A 163 11.14 -7.53 -1.73
C ASP A 163 10.68 -7.34 -0.27
N ARG A 164 9.41 -7.67 0.07
CA ARG A 164 8.92 -7.45 1.43
C ARG A 164 7.79 -8.38 1.85
N TYR A 165 7.63 -8.53 3.18
CA TYR A 165 6.44 -9.15 3.75
C TYR A 165 5.21 -8.26 3.56
N LEU A 166 4.09 -8.86 3.14
CA LEU A 166 2.81 -8.20 2.94
C LEU A 166 1.79 -8.71 3.97
N SER A 167 1.23 -7.81 4.74
CA SER A 167 0.16 -8.14 5.70
C SER A 167 -1.12 -8.57 4.97
N GLN A 168 -2.05 -9.21 5.70
CA GLN A 168 -3.39 -9.53 5.17
C GLN A 168 -4.10 -8.30 4.57
N THR A 169 -3.94 -7.11 5.19
CA THR A 169 -4.52 -5.87 4.66
C THR A 169 -3.93 -5.53 3.29
N HIS A 170 -2.59 -5.60 3.13
CA HIS A 170 -1.93 -5.36 1.86
C HIS A 170 -2.44 -6.34 0.79
N ASN A 171 -2.48 -7.64 1.11
CA ASN A 171 -2.92 -8.68 0.18
C ASN A 171 -4.39 -8.51 -0.25
N LYS A 172 -5.29 -8.13 0.67
CA LYS A 172 -6.71 -7.86 0.35
C LYS A 172 -6.85 -6.69 -0.64
N ILE A 173 -6.11 -5.59 -0.43
CA ILE A 173 -6.16 -4.44 -1.35
C ILE A 173 -5.53 -4.82 -2.70
N ILE A 174 -4.40 -5.51 -2.69
CA ILE A 174 -3.73 -6.00 -3.91
C ILE A 174 -4.68 -6.89 -4.73
N SER A 175 -5.35 -7.85 -4.10
CA SER A 175 -6.33 -8.72 -4.78
C SER A 175 -7.48 -7.93 -5.41
N ALA A 176 -7.96 -6.88 -4.73
CA ALA A 176 -8.99 -6.00 -5.28
C ALA A 176 -8.48 -5.21 -6.51
N ILE A 177 -7.23 -4.73 -6.47
CA ILE A 177 -6.58 -4.06 -7.60
C ILE A 177 -6.42 -5.03 -8.77
N GLU A 178 -5.86 -6.22 -8.54
CA GLU A 178 -5.62 -7.23 -9.59
C GLU A 178 -6.91 -7.65 -10.28
N LYS A 179 -7.99 -7.85 -9.49
CA LYS A 179 -9.31 -8.15 -10.05
C LYS A 179 -9.78 -7.06 -11.02
N LYS A 180 -9.55 -5.78 -10.68
CA LYS A 180 -10.00 -4.66 -11.51
C LYS A 180 -9.15 -4.46 -12.76
N ILE A 181 -7.83 -4.66 -12.68
CA ILE A 181 -6.93 -4.43 -13.84
C ILE A 181 -6.73 -5.64 -14.74
N LYS A 182 -7.29 -6.81 -14.41
CA LYS A 182 -7.03 -8.09 -15.10
C LYS A 182 -7.17 -8.02 -16.63
N GLU A 183 -8.15 -7.27 -17.12
CA GLU A 183 -8.46 -7.16 -18.55
C GLU A 183 -7.49 -6.24 -19.29
N TYR A 184 -6.86 -5.30 -18.57
CA TYR A 184 -5.96 -4.28 -19.12
C TYR A 184 -4.49 -4.69 -19.12
N ILE A 185 -4.13 -5.81 -18.47
CA ILE A 185 -2.76 -6.29 -18.39
C ILE A 185 -2.33 -6.80 -19.79
N PRO A 186 -1.23 -6.26 -20.37
CA PRO A 186 -0.68 -6.75 -21.62
C PRO A 186 -0.32 -8.24 -21.54
N LYS A 187 -0.48 -9.00 -22.66
CA LYS A 187 -0.28 -10.45 -22.69
C LYS A 187 1.12 -10.87 -22.22
N ASN A 188 2.15 -10.18 -22.65
CA ASN A 188 3.55 -10.43 -22.24
C ASN A 188 3.82 -10.23 -20.73
N VAL A 189 3.01 -9.43 -20.07
CA VAL A 189 3.13 -9.17 -18.61
C VAL A 189 2.35 -10.22 -17.80
N LYS A 190 1.32 -10.85 -18.39
CA LYS A 190 0.47 -11.84 -17.70
C LYS A 190 1.23 -13.11 -17.31
N GLU A 191 2.10 -13.60 -18.17
CA GLU A 191 2.83 -14.87 -17.98
C GLU A 191 3.80 -14.78 -16.81
N ASP A 192 4.64 -13.74 -16.77
CA ASP A 192 5.59 -13.51 -15.67
C ASP A 192 4.89 -13.34 -14.31
N THR A 193 3.72 -12.68 -14.34
CA THR A 193 2.93 -12.41 -13.14
C THR A 193 2.32 -13.68 -12.55
N ALA A 194 1.83 -14.59 -13.39
CA ALA A 194 1.17 -15.82 -12.94
C ALA A 194 2.15 -16.74 -12.18
N GLU A 195 3.36 -16.88 -12.66
CA GLU A 195 4.39 -17.70 -12.00
C GLU A 195 4.81 -17.08 -10.65
N LEU A 196 5.04 -15.77 -10.61
CA LEU A 196 5.41 -15.07 -9.38
C LEU A 196 4.29 -15.09 -8.34
N HIS A 197 3.03 -14.92 -8.80
CA HIS A 197 1.86 -15.01 -7.92
C HIS A 197 1.74 -16.41 -7.30
N LYS A 198 1.90 -17.46 -8.09
CA LYS A 198 1.86 -18.84 -7.63
C LYS A 198 2.95 -19.13 -6.57
N LYS A 199 4.17 -18.66 -6.81
CA LYS A 199 5.28 -18.78 -5.83
C LYS A 199 4.99 -18.06 -4.53
N TYR A 200 4.43 -16.85 -4.63
CA TYR A 200 4.07 -16.04 -3.46
C TYR A 200 2.90 -16.66 -2.68
N GLN A 201 1.84 -17.15 -3.38
CA GLN A 201 0.68 -17.76 -2.73
C GLN A 201 1.08 -19.04 -1.98
N ASN A 202 1.91 -19.87 -2.58
CA ASN A 202 2.45 -21.07 -1.91
C ASN A 202 3.20 -20.73 -0.61
N HIS A 203 3.87 -19.57 -0.57
CA HIS A 203 4.56 -19.09 0.62
C HIS A 203 3.58 -18.61 1.69
N VAL A 204 2.55 -17.84 1.31
CA VAL A 204 1.48 -17.37 2.22
C VAL A 204 0.72 -18.55 2.82
N ASP A 205 0.31 -19.53 1.99
CA ASP A 205 -0.40 -20.72 2.44
C ASP A 205 0.44 -21.58 3.41
N ALA A 206 1.76 -21.63 3.20
CA ALA A 206 2.68 -22.28 4.11
C ALA A 206 2.79 -21.56 5.46
N GLU A 207 2.77 -20.22 5.47
CA GLU A 207 2.78 -19.41 6.70
C GLU A 207 1.44 -19.51 7.46
N GLU A 208 0.29 -19.50 6.77
CA GLU A 208 -1.02 -19.69 7.39
C GLU A 208 -1.17 -21.07 8.03
N LYS A 209 -0.74 -22.14 7.35
CA LYS A 209 -0.71 -23.50 7.93
C LYS A 209 0.21 -23.62 9.15
N LEU A 210 1.24 -22.78 9.26
CA LEU A 210 2.12 -22.72 10.42
C LEU A 210 1.48 -21.92 11.59
N SER A 211 0.59 -20.97 11.30
CA SER A 211 -0.10 -20.15 12.32
C SER A 211 -1.27 -20.88 12.99
N ASP A 212 -1.92 -21.81 12.29
CA ASP A 212 -3.06 -22.58 12.78
C ASP A 212 -2.66 -23.80 13.64
N HIS A 213 -1.38 -24.21 13.62
CA HIS A 213 -0.89 -25.31 14.42
C HIS A 213 -0.26 -24.85 15.74
N ASN A 214 -1.09 -24.78 16.74
CA ASN A 214 -0.80 -24.95 18.18
C ASN A 214 0.36 -24.13 18.76
N TYR A 215 0.04 -23.08 19.44
CA TYR A 215 0.87 -22.13 20.17
C TYR A 215 1.78 -22.74 21.27
N GLY A 216 1.69 -24.07 21.49
CA GLY A 216 2.33 -24.78 22.64
C GLY A 216 3.58 -25.61 22.31
N VAL A 217 3.79 -26.09 21.08
CA VAL A 217 4.75 -27.19 20.84
C VAL A 217 5.97 -26.85 19.97
N ASN A 218 6.10 -25.65 19.40
CA ASN A 218 7.04 -25.45 18.32
C ASN A 218 7.99 -24.25 18.36
N LYS A 219 8.45 -23.80 19.54
CA LYS A 219 9.53 -22.79 19.62
C LYS A 219 10.76 -23.22 18.80
N ALA A 220 11.14 -24.50 18.86
CA ALA A 220 12.26 -25.06 18.12
C ALA A 220 11.99 -25.19 16.61
N ARG A 221 10.74 -25.46 16.20
CA ARG A 221 10.34 -25.59 14.79
C ARG A 221 10.21 -24.23 14.11
N VAL A 222 9.63 -23.23 14.81
CA VAL A 222 9.55 -21.83 14.37
C VAL A 222 10.97 -21.26 14.17
N THR A 223 11.90 -21.54 15.09
CA THR A 223 13.31 -21.10 14.97
C THR A 223 13.99 -21.76 13.77
N ARG A 224 13.73 -23.05 13.51
CA ARG A 224 14.31 -23.80 12.39
C ARG A 224 13.74 -23.31 11.05
N THR A 225 12.46 -23.01 10.97
CA THR A 225 11.78 -22.48 9.78
C THR A 225 12.20 -21.03 9.51
N ALA A 226 12.33 -20.19 10.55
CA ALA A 226 12.85 -18.83 10.43
C ALA A 226 14.31 -18.81 9.94
N ASN A 227 15.15 -19.77 10.38
CA ASN A 227 16.52 -19.92 9.89
C ASN A 227 16.58 -20.42 8.44
N THR A 228 15.67 -21.31 8.05
CA THR A 228 15.57 -21.79 6.66
C THR A 228 15.07 -20.69 5.74
N LEU A 229 14.07 -19.91 6.18
CA LEU A 229 13.55 -18.75 5.46
C LEU A 229 14.62 -17.65 5.35
N SER A 230 15.36 -17.37 6.43
CA SER A 230 16.48 -16.43 6.43
C SER A 230 17.59 -16.86 5.45
N LYS A 231 17.91 -18.15 5.39
CA LYS A 231 18.85 -18.69 4.40
C LYS A 231 18.33 -18.61 2.97
N ALA A 232 17.05 -18.87 2.74
CA ALA A 232 16.41 -18.73 1.43
C ALA A 232 16.35 -17.28 0.96
N ILE A 233 15.99 -16.34 1.87
CA ILE A 233 16.00 -14.90 1.63
C ILE A 233 17.43 -14.41 1.31
N ASN A 234 18.43 -14.83 2.08
CA ASN A 234 19.83 -14.46 1.83
C ASN A 234 20.37 -15.05 0.52
N LYS A 235 19.96 -16.27 0.15
CA LYS A 235 20.34 -16.89 -1.11
C LYS A 235 19.74 -16.20 -2.35
N HIS A 236 18.56 -15.58 -2.23
CA HIS A 236 17.89 -14.88 -3.34
C HIS A 236 18.13 -13.38 -3.37
N LEU A 237 18.48 -12.75 -2.23
CA LEU A 237 18.70 -11.30 -2.15
C LEU A 237 20.18 -10.90 -2.26
N GLY A 238 21.12 -11.88 -2.28
CA GLY A 238 22.54 -11.62 -2.10
C GLY A 238 22.89 -11.11 -0.71
N ASP A 239 24.17 -10.99 -0.41
CA ASP A 239 24.68 -10.55 0.91
C ASP A 239 24.40 -9.06 1.23
N ASP A 240 23.88 -8.27 0.28
CA ASP A 240 23.55 -6.85 0.39
C ASP A 240 22.15 -6.53 0.96
N ALA A 241 21.45 -7.52 1.49
CA ALA A 241 20.19 -7.23 2.22
C ALA A 241 20.50 -6.36 3.44
N THR A 242 20.12 -5.07 3.35
CA THR A 242 20.43 -4.05 4.37
C THR A 242 20.09 -4.51 5.78
N MET A 243 20.95 -4.13 6.74
CA MET A 243 20.82 -4.40 8.18
C MET A 243 19.40 -4.12 8.71
N GLN A 244 18.71 -3.16 8.11
CA GLN A 244 17.32 -2.79 8.41
C GLN A 244 16.30 -3.91 8.13
N ASN A 245 16.49 -4.71 7.07
CA ASN A 245 15.62 -5.84 6.76
C ASN A 245 15.84 -7.00 7.75
N LYS A 246 17.08 -7.17 8.23
CA LYS A 246 17.42 -8.16 9.27
C LYS A 246 16.87 -7.75 10.65
N ILE A 247 16.90 -6.46 10.97
CA ILE A 247 16.35 -5.88 12.22
C ILE A 247 14.82 -5.99 12.22
N ASN A 248 14.15 -5.64 11.13
CA ASN A 248 12.69 -5.71 11.01
C ASN A 248 12.16 -7.15 11.17
N LEU A 249 12.88 -8.14 10.65
CA LEU A 249 12.55 -9.55 10.84
C LEU A 249 12.74 -10.00 12.30
N ARG A 250 13.84 -9.58 12.94
CA ARG A 250 14.16 -9.92 14.34
C ARG A 250 13.17 -9.31 15.32
N THR A 251 12.81 -8.04 15.14
CA THR A 251 11.83 -7.32 15.98
C THR A 251 10.43 -7.92 15.87
N ARG A 252 10.05 -8.43 14.68
CA ARG A 252 8.77 -9.11 14.46
C ARG A 252 8.68 -10.47 15.12
N LEU A 253 9.79 -11.21 15.16
CA LEU A 253 9.86 -12.52 15.83
C LEU A 253 9.86 -12.38 17.36
N GLN A 254 10.34 -11.24 17.91
CA GLN A 254 10.33 -10.94 19.34
C GLN A 254 8.99 -10.38 19.86
N ASN A 255 8.22 -9.69 19.03
CA ASN A 255 6.92 -9.09 19.39
C ASN A 255 5.72 -10.02 19.16
N ARG A 256 5.94 -11.30 18.88
CA ARG A 256 4.94 -12.36 18.89
C ARG A 256 4.94 -13.13 20.22
N LYS A 257 5.07 -12.40 21.34
CA LYS A 257 4.75 -12.90 22.68
C LYS A 257 3.32 -12.59 23.03
#